data_ca7ca73fdfa9ab7c94e841c8a84f987d
#
_entry.id   ca7ca73fdfa9ab7c94e841c8a84f987d
#
_cell.length_a   1.000
_cell.length_b   1.000
_cell.length_c   1.000
_cell.angle_alpha   90.00
_cell.angle_beta   90.00
_cell.angle_gamma   90.00
#
_symmetry.space_group_name_H-M   'P 1'
#
loop_
_entity.id
_entity.type
_entity.pdbx_description
1 polymer ?
#
loop_
_entity_poly.entity_id
_entity_poly.type
_entity_poly.pdbx_seq_one_letter_code
_entity_poly.pdbx_strand_id
1 'polypeptide(L)'
;MDDVIEVEGEVVHVLGEGEAPAIGSRVSCAVDGVRRFDHVQQHHGQHLLSAAFQRLRGAATVSFHLGAETCTIDLDQPPSALPPESLAAAEAEANRLVWADLPVEVRERTPDELASLPLRKDAVKGSRIAVVGGSGVGEVVDASPCGGTHPRRTGEVGAIAVLRAQKWGPGTRVEFVCGGRVLALLHRDEERLSRASATLRCAPPELVVAVEKLADEGQARRKELALLLEALAAAEAQRLDAGVPAGAPVAVRLEGALGSPAGMKAVAQALAARGRVALLGGVDGERAHLCFARPRGPGAHLGELLRESATLLGGKGGGAPDLAQGSGLARERLDEALTAAAARVRGG
;
A
#
# COMPACT_ATOMS: atom_id res chain seq x y z
N MET A 1 10.10 1.52 -33.20
CA MET A 1 9.49 0.21 -32.92
C MET A 1 9.03 0.21 -31.49
N ASP A 2 7.75 0.08 -31.28
CA ASP A 2 7.13 0.29 -29.98
C ASP A 2 6.88 -1.02 -29.26
N ASP A 3 6.62 -2.10 -30.01
CA ASP A 3 6.39 -3.42 -29.43
C ASP A 3 6.76 -4.54 -30.42
N VAL A 4 6.84 -5.76 -29.90
CA VAL A 4 6.99 -7.00 -30.67
C VAL A 4 5.98 -7.99 -30.13
N ILE A 5 5.06 -8.41 -30.98
CA ILE A 5 3.98 -9.33 -30.61
C ILE A 5 4.01 -10.58 -31.48
N GLU A 6 3.40 -11.64 -31.02
CA GLU A 6 3.21 -12.86 -31.80
C GLU A 6 1.75 -12.92 -32.29
N VAL A 7 1.55 -13.01 -33.58
CA VAL A 7 0.23 -13.14 -34.22
C VAL A 7 0.26 -14.37 -35.12
N GLU A 8 -0.58 -15.37 -34.83
CA GLU A 8 -0.70 -16.62 -35.56
C GLU A 8 0.62 -17.37 -35.77
N GLY A 9 1.57 -17.25 -34.82
CA GLY A 9 2.89 -17.90 -34.86
C GLY A 9 3.95 -17.09 -35.57
N GLU A 10 3.63 -15.91 -36.08
CA GLU A 10 4.58 -14.98 -36.69
C GLU A 10 4.96 -13.86 -35.73
N VAL A 11 6.24 -13.46 -35.75
CA VAL A 11 6.75 -12.32 -34.99
C VAL A 11 6.45 -11.03 -35.72
N VAL A 12 5.60 -10.19 -35.15
CA VAL A 12 5.18 -8.91 -35.72
C VAL A 12 5.82 -7.77 -34.95
N HIS A 13 6.51 -6.89 -35.64
CA HIS A 13 7.10 -5.66 -35.10
C HIS A 13 6.09 -4.51 -35.25
N VAL A 14 5.61 -3.98 -34.11
CA VAL A 14 4.72 -2.82 -34.04
C VAL A 14 5.58 -1.56 -34.22
N LEU A 15 5.37 -0.84 -35.31
CA LEU A 15 6.09 0.42 -35.58
C LEU A 15 5.31 1.58 -34.96
N GLY A 16 6.03 2.57 -34.39
CA GLY A 16 5.45 3.81 -33.92
C GLY A 16 4.99 4.73 -35.11
N GLU A 17 4.75 5.99 -34.77
CA GLU A 17 4.37 6.99 -35.78
C GLU A 17 5.44 7.10 -36.85
N GLY A 18 5.05 6.96 -38.11
CA GLY A 18 5.92 7.04 -39.29
C GLY A 18 5.49 6.11 -40.42
N GLU A 19 6.14 6.24 -41.57
CA GLU A 19 5.90 5.34 -42.72
C GLU A 19 6.59 3.99 -42.50
N ALA A 20 5.86 2.90 -42.67
CA ALA A 20 6.43 1.56 -42.67
C ALA A 20 7.38 1.38 -43.87
N PRO A 21 8.51 0.66 -43.71
CA PRO A 21 9.37 0.33 -44.82
C PRO A 21 8.60 -0.41 -45.91
N ALA A 22 8.89 -0.10 -47.17
CA ALA A 22 8.28 -0.82 -48.30
C ALA A 22 8.66 -2.31 -48.26
N ILE A 23 7.71 -3.17 -48.65
CA ILE A 23 7.93 -4.62 -48.70
C ILE A 23 9.15 -4.92 -49.61
N GLY A 24 10.06 -5.74 -49.12
CA GLY A 24 11.31 -6.10 -49.82
C GLY A 24 12.45 -5.10 -49.65
N SER A 25 12.27 -3.98 -48.95
CA SER A 25 13.35 -3.07 -48.62
C SER A 25 14.32 -3.66 -47.59
N ARG A 26 15.61 -3.33 -47.75
CA ARG A 26 16.63 -3.68 -46.75
C ARG A 26 16.53 -2.70 -45.57
N VAL A 27 16.31 -3.22 -44.35
CA VAL A 27 16.29 -2.44 -43.16
C VAL A 27 17.47 -2.77 -42.22
N SER A 28 17.93 -1.79 -41.45
CA SER A 28 18.92 -1.98 -40.39
C SER A 28 18.21 -2.02 -39.07
N CYS A 29 18.41 -3.12 -38.33
CA CYS A 29 17.84 -3.28 -36.99
C CYS A 29 18.94 -3.21 -35.93
N ALA A 30 18.78 -2.36 -34.93
CA ALA A 30 19.66 -2.29 -33.78
C ALA A 30 18.88 -2.71 -32.52
N VAL A 31 19.42 -3.66 -31.78
CA VAL A 31 18.86 -4.07 -30.49
C VAL A 31 19.35 -3.12 -29.41
N ASP A 32 18.45 -2.61 -28.56
CA ASP A 32 18.84 -1.89 -27.35
C ASP A 32 19.61 -2.84 -26.40
N GLY A 33 20.93 -2.67 -26.38
CA GLY A 33 21.84 -3.52 -25.65
C GLY A 33 21.63 -3.43 -24.13
N VAL A 34 21.26 -2.25 -23.60
CA VAL A 34 21.02 -2.04 -22.17
C VAL A 34 19.76 -2.79 -21.74
N ARG A 35 18.66 -2.58 -22.44
CA ARG A 35 17.39 -3.29 -22.18
C ARG A 35 17.56 -4.80 -22.32
N ARG A 36 18.26 -5.24 -23.39
CA ARG A 36 18.51 -6.67 -23.62
C ARG A 36 19.31 -7.27 -22.47
N PHE A 37 20.36 -6.62 -22.02
CA PHE A 37 21.20 -7.11 -20.93
C PHE A 37 20.46 -7.15 -19.60
N ASP A 38 19.67 -6.14 -19.28
CA ASP A 38 18.77 -6.16 -18.13
C ASP A 38 17.85 -7.39 -18.15
N HIS A 39 17.17 -7.65 -19.28
CA HIS A 39 16.33 -8.83 -19.42
C HIS A 39 17.09 -10.16 -19.28
N VAL A 40 18.33 -10.23 -19.78
CA VAL A 40 19.22 -11.40 -19.59
C VAL A 40 19.52 -11.62 -18.12
N GLN A 41 19.82 -10.55 -17.36
CA GLN A 41 20.06 -10.62 -15.93
C GLN A 41 18.83 -11.14 -15.16
N GLN A 42 17.65 -10.58 -15.44
CA GLN A 42 16.41 -11.02 -14.79
C GLN A 42 16.09 -12.48 -15.13
N HIS A 43 16.18 -12.84 -16.40
CA HIS A 43 15.84 -14.18 -16.85
C HIS A 43 16.78 -15.25 -16.27
N HIS A 44 18.09 -15.02 -16.30
CA HIS A 44 19.04 -16.00 -15.77
C HIS A 44 19.07 -16.00 -14.23
N GLY A 45 18.86 -14.84 -13.60
CA GLY A 45 18.67 -14.76 -12.16
C GLY A 45 17.47 -15.57 -11.67
N GLN A 46 16.39 -15.62 -12.46
CA GLN A 46 15.27 -16.53 -12.21
C GLN A 46 15.69 -18.00 -12.20
N HIS A 47 16.55 -18.42 -13.13
CA HIS A 47 17.07 -19.80 -13.15
C HIS A 47 17.85 -20.13 -11.89
N LEU A 48 18.79 -19.26 -11.49
CA LEU A 48 19.63 -19.46 -10.30
C LEU A 48 18.78 -19.50 -9.02
N LEU A 49 17.82 -18.59 -8.89
CA LEU A 49 16.93 -18.53 -7.74
C LEU A 49 16.00 -19.76 -7.67
N SER A 50 15.47 -20.20 -8.80
CA SER A 50 14.67 -21.43 -8.89
C SER A 50 15.47 -22.68 -8.54
N ALA A 51 16.71 -22.77 -9.00
CA ALA A 51 17.61 -23.87 -8.65
C ALA A 51 17.93 -23.87 -7.14
N ALA A 52 18.13 -22.69 -6.53
CA ALA A 52 18.37 -22.56 -5.10
C ALA A 52 17.15 -23.04 -4.27
N PHE A 53 15.94 -22.62 -4.63
CA PHE A 53 14.71 -23.10 -3.95
C PHE A 53 14.50 -24.59 -4.10
N GLN A 54 14.68 -25.11 -5.31
CA GLN A 54 14.57 -26.55 -5.56
C GLN A 54 15.58 -27.35 -4.73
N ARG A 55 16.85 -26.91 -4.70
CA ARG A 55 17.91 -27.62 -3.99
C ARG A 55 17.77 -27.55 -2.47
N LEU A 56 17.41 -26.39 -1.93
CA LEU A 56 17.36 -26.18 -0.47
C LEU A 56 16.04 -26.62 0.16
N ARG A 57 14.94 -26.56 -0.59
CA ARG A 57 13.59 -26.77 -0.06
C ARG A 57 12.74 -27.75 -0.85
N GLY A 58 13.24 -28.28 -1.97
CA GLY A 58 12.43 -29.09 -2.88
C GLY A 58 11.27 -28.30 -3.52
N ALA A 59 11.30 -26.96 -3.44
CA ALA A 59 10.23 -26.10 -3.96
C ALA A 59 10.40 -25.91 -5.47
N ALA A 60 9.49 -26.47 -6.25
CA ALA A 60 9.51 -26.36 -7.70
C ALA A 60 8.89 -25.03 -8.17
N THR A 61 9.54 -24.40 -9.16
CA THR A 61 8.98 -23.22 -9.85
C THR A 61 7.95 -23.68 -10.87
N VAL A 62 6.68 -23.31 -10.67
CA VAL A 62 5.56 -23.65 -11.57
C VAL A 62 5.34 -22.61 -12.65
N SER A 63 5.60 -21.33 -12.35
CA SER A 63 5.55 -20.25 -13.32
C SER A 63 6.52 -19.12 -12.97
N PHE A 64 6.78 -18.23 -13.91
CA PHE A 64 7.53 -16.99 -13.68
C PHE A 64 6.99 -15.86 -14.56
N HIS A 65 7.23 -14.63 -14.13
CA HIS A 65 6.93 -13.43 -14.91
C HIS A 65 8.08 -12.43 -14.82
N LEU A 66 8.55 -11.94 -15.96
CA LEU A 66 9.61 -10.95 -16.08
C LEU A 66 8.98 -9.59 -16.36
N GLY A 67 8.65 -8.86 -15.29
CA GLY A 67 8.08 -7.52 -15.39
C GLY A 67 9.13 -6.45 -15.70
N ALA A 68 8.66 -5.23 -15.99
CA ALA A 68 9.52 -4.10 -16.31
C ALA A 68 10.32 -3.60 -15.09
N GLU A 69 9.72 -3.61 -13.90
CA GLU A 69 10.37 -3.15 -12.66
C GLU A 69 10.82 -4.31 -11.78
N THR A 70 9.97 -5.28 -11.57
CA THR A 70 10.23 -6.46 -10.73
C THR A 70 9.86 -7.73 -11.47
N CYS A 71 10.42 -8.84 -11.02
CA CYS A 71 10.16 -10.17 -11.56
C CYS A 71 9.57 -11.07 -10.49
N THR A 72 8.85 -12.12 -10.89
CA THR A 72 8.28 -13.09 -9.96
C THR A 72 8.54 -14.52 -10.39
N ILE A 73 8.70 -15.40 -9.39
CA ILE A 73 8.57 -16.85 -9.54
C ILE A 73 7.45 -17.36 -8.64
N ASP A 74 6.67 -18.30 -9.14
CA ASP A 74 5.63 -18.98 -8.37
C ASP A 74 6.14 -20.37 -8.01
N LEU A 75 6.20 -20.66 -6.71
CA LEU A 75 6.62 -21.93 -6.15
C LEU A 75 5.40 -22.77 -5.77
N ASP A 76 5.53 -24.08 -5.89
CA ASP A 76 4.46 -25.07 -5.58
C ASP A 76 4.20 -25.24 -4.07
N GLN A 77 5.04 -24.68 -3.21
CA GLN A 77 4.92 -24.78 -1.76
C GLN A 77 4.20 -23.58 -1.13
N PRO A 78 3.37 -23.79 -0.09
CA PRO A 78 2.68 -22.71 0.60
C PRO A 78 3.65 -21.84 1.41
N PRO A 79 3.29 -20.58 1.76
CA PRO A 79 4.15 -19.68 2.54
C PRO A 79 4.59 -20.26 3.90
N SER A 80 3.78 -21.12 4.51
CA SER A 80 4.12 -21.79 5.77
C SER A 80 5.31 -22.75 5.66
N ALA A 81 5.60 -23.28 4.47
CA ALA A 81 6.76 -24.12 4.18
C ALA A 81 8.01 -23.31 3.79
N LEU A 82 7.85 -22.01 3.52
CA LEU A 82 8.89 -21.07 3.08
C LEU A 82 8.98 -19.86 4.02
N PRO A 83 9.38 -20.05 5.29
CA PRO A 83 9.54 -18.94 6.22
C PRO A 83 10.66 -17.98 5.77
N PRO A 84 10.78 -16.77 6.35
CA PRO A 84 11.76 -15.76 5.94
C PRO A 84 13.20 -16.27 5.84
N GLU A 85 13.59 -17.17 6.73
CA GLU A 85 14.94 -17.79 6.73
C GLU A 85 15.18 -18.64 5.48
N SER A 86 14.14 -19.25 4.94
CA SER A 86 14.20 -20.03 3.70
C SER A 86 14.39 -19.14 2.48
N LEU A 87 13.74 -17.97 2.48
CA LEU A 87 13.90 -16.96 1.42
C LEU A 87 15.32 -16.41 1.44
N ALA A 88 15.82 -16.03 2.62
CA ALA A 88 17.19 -15.54 2.80
C ALA A 88 18.24 -16.59 2.40
N ALA A 89 18.02 -17.87 2.75
CA ALA A 89 18.93 -18.94 2.38
C ALA A 89 18.95 -19.17 0.85
N ALA A 90 17.79 -19.12 0.18
CA ALA A 90 17.70 -19.27 -1.27
C ALA A 90 18.34 -18.07 -2.00
N GLU A 91 18.14 -16.85 -1.50
CA GLU A 91 18.81 -15.65 -2.01
C GLU A 91 20.33 -15.76 -1.87
N ALA A 92 20.82 -16.13 -0.67
CA ALA A 92 22.25 -16.29 -0.41
C ALA A 92 22.87 -17.35 -1.31
N GLU A 93 22.18 -18.47 -1.52
CA GLU A 93 22.66 -19.54 -2.41
C GLU A 93 22.67 -19.10 -3.88
N ALA A 94 21.63 -18.41 -4.36
CA ALA A 94 21.59 -17.86 -5.71
C ALA A 94 22.75 -16.87 -5.95
N ASN A 95 23.02 -15.99 -4.97
CA ASN A 95 24.16 -15.08 -5.03
C ASN A 95 25.51 -15.81 -4.95
N ARG A 96 25.63 -16.87 -4.17
CA ARG A 96 26.84 -17.71 -4.16
C ARG A 96 27.14 -18.26 -5.57
N LEU A 97 26.10 -18.69 -6.31
CA LEU A 97 26.25 -19.16 -7.68
C LEU A 97 26.65 -18.03 -8.64
N VAL A 98 26.13 -16.83 -8.44
CA VAL A 98 26.57 -15.62 -9.19
C VAL A 98 28.07 -15.38 -8.97
N TRP A 99 28.50 -15.33 -7.70
CA TRP A 99 29.90 -15.04 -7.33
C TRP A 99 30.88 -16.15 -7.72
N ALA A 100 30.40 -17.39 -7.87
CA ALA A 100 31.21 -18.49 -8.37
C ALA A 100 31.54 -18.34 -9.86
N ASP A 101 30.90 -17.42 -10.56
CA ASP A 101 31.11 -17.09 -11.97
C ASP A 101 31.18 -18.31 -12.88
N LEU A 102 30.20 -19.20 -12.74
CA LEU A 102 30.13 -20.48 -13.45
C LEU A 102 29.81 -20.27 -14.94
N PRO A 103 30.33 -21.14 -15.83
CA PRO A 103 29.97 -21.10 -17.25
C PRO A 103 28.50 -21.44 -17.45
N VAL A 104 27.86 -20.77 -18.43
CA VAL A 104 26.49 -21.01 -18.87
C VAL A 104 26.53 -21.44 -20.32
N GLU A 105 26.13 -22.68 -20.58
CA GLU A 105 26.04 -23.24 -21.93
C GLU A 105 24.59 -23.39 -22.36
N VAL A 106 24.24 -22.87 -23.54
CA VAL A 106 22.88 -22.95 -24.07
C VAL A 106 22.94 -23.45 -25.52
N ARG A 107 22.48 -24.66 -25.72
CA ARG A 107 22.42 -25.29 -27.06
C ARG A 107 21.37 -26.38 -27.15
N GLU A 108 21.08 -26.79 -28.37
CA GLU A 108 20.32 -28.00 -28.63
C GLU A 108 21.11 -29.24 -28.13
N ARG A 109 20.39 -30.19 -27.54
CA ARG A 109 20.92 -31.44 -27.02
C ARG A 109 20.28 -32.62 -27.70
N THR A 110 21.11 -33.67 -27.92
CA THR A 110 20.59 -34.94 -28.41
C THR A 110 19.85 -35.72 -27.29
N PRO A 111 18.98 -36.70 -27.61
CA PRO A 111 18.29 -37.51 -26.63
C PRO A 111 19.23 -38.16 -25.61
N ASP A 112 20.40 -38.66 -26.04
CA ASP A 112 21.38 -39.29 -25.15
C ASP A 112 22.00 -38.28 -24.17
N GLU A 113 22.29 -37.05 -24.64
CA GLU A 113 22.77 -35.94 -23.78
C GLU A 113 21.71 -35.52 -22.77
N LEU A 114 20.43 -35.46 -23.18
CA LEU A 114 19.33 -35.16 -22.28
C LEU A 114 19.17 -36.19 -21.17
N ALA A 115 19.30 -37.45 -21.49
CA ALA A 115 19.24 -38.54 -20.53
C ALA A 115 20.35 -38.50 -19.47
N SER A 116 21.48 -37.84 -19.78
CA SER A 116 22.63 -37.71 -18.88
C SER A 116 22.62 -36.48 -18.00
N LEU A 117 21.72 -35.51 -18.29
CA LEU A 117 21.64 -34.25 -17.56
C LEU A 117 20.64 -34.33 -16.39
N PRO A 118 20.95 -33.70 -15.22
CA PRO A 118 20.03 -33.59 -14.09
C PRO A 118 19.01 -32.46 -14.40
N LEU A 119 18.07 -32.74 -15.29
CA LEU A 119 17.09 -31.76 -15.69
C LEU A 119 16.16 -31.38 -14.52
N ARG A 120 16.04 -30.09 -14.24
CA ARG A 120 15.10 -29.56 -13.23
C ARG A 120 13.65 -29.67 -13.67
N LYS A 121 13.38 -29.68 -14.97
CA LYS A 121 12.04 -29.89 -15.57
C LYS A 121 12.17 -30.79 -16.78
N ASP A 122 11.12 -31.57 -17.03
CA ASP A 122 11.09 -32.42 -18.22
C ASP A 122 11.17 -31.60 -19.51
N ALA A 123 11.95 -32.09 -20.47
CA ALA A 123 12.14 -31.47 -21.78
C ALA A 123 10.96 -31.75 -22.72
N VAL A 124 9.74 -31.39 -22.33
CA VAL A 124 8.50 -31.74 -23.06
C VAL A 124 8.35 -30.95 -24.38
N LYS A 125 9.00 -29.79 -24.54
CA LYS A 125 8.81 -28.89 -25.68
C LYS A 125 10.10 -28.34 -26.28
N GLY A 126 11.14 -29.17 -26.45
CA GLY A 126 12.34 -28.73 -27.15
C GLY A 126 13.64 -29.22 -26.51
N SER A 127 14.64 -29.35 -27.33
CA SER A 127 15.97 -29.87 -27.00
C SER A 127 16.98 -28.76 -26.63
N ARG A 128 16.55 -27.48 -26.65
CA ARG A 128 17.41 -26.36 -26.26
C ARG A 128 17.46 -26.23 -24.73
N ILE A 129 18.62 -26.55 -24.17
CA ILE A 129 18.86 -26.63 -22.72
C ILE A 129 19.87 -25.57 -22.30
N ALA A 130 19.54 -24.84 -21.24
CA ALA A 130 20.48 -24.00 -20.51
C ALA A 130 21.09 -24.83 -19.37
N VAL A 131 22.40 -24.94 -19.36
CA VAL A 131 23.19 -25.67 -18.35
C VAL A 131 24.10 -24.69 -17.63
N VAL A 132 24.09 -24.73 -16.31
CA VAL A 132 24.95 -23.92 -15.43
C VAL A 132 25.97 -24.83 -14.77
N GLY A 133 27.25 -24.50 -14.93
CA GLY A 133 28.37 -25.37 -14.46
C GLY A 133 28.63 -26.55 -15.40
N GLY A 134 29.33 -27.55 -14.95
CA GLY A 134 29.50 -28.86 -15.62
C GLY A 134 30.50 -28.92 -16.80
N SER A 135 30.96 -27.79 -17.34
CA SER A 135 31.92 -27.79 -18.45
C SER A 135 33.37 -28.05 -18.02
N GLY A 136 33.60 -29.15 -17.30
CA GLY A 136 34.93 -29.47 -16.74
C GLY A 136 35.31 -28.67 -15.48
N VAL A 137 34.40 -27.81 -15.01
CA VAL A 137 34.57 -26.97 -13.83
C VAL A 137 33.47 -27.29 -12.81
N GLY A 138 33.52 -28.49 -12.23
CA GLY A 138 32.62 -28.88 -11.16
C GLY A 138 31.28 -29.48 -11.62
N GLU A 139 30.35 -29.57 -10.69
CA GLU A 139 29.02 -30.19 -10.84
C GLU A 139 28.06 -29.28 -11.67
N VAL A 140 27.14 -29.91 -12.40
CA VAL A 140 26.00 -29.20 -13.01
C VAL A 140 25.08 -28.70 -11.91
N VAL A 141 24.91 -27.38 -11.82
CA VAL A 141 24.10 -26.71 -10.79
C VAL A 141 22.63 -26.60 -11.19
N ASP A 142 22.40 -26.30 -12.46
CA ASP A 142 21.06 -26.26 -13.07
C ASP A 142 21.13 -26.71 -14.54
N ALA A 143 20.13 -27.48 -14.94
CA ALA A 143 19.89 -27.82 -16.33
C ALA A 143 18.39 -27.70 -16.61
N SER A 144 18.00 -26.80 -17.50
CA SER A 144 16.59 -26.51 -17.73
C SER A 144 16.30 -26.27 -19.21
N PRO A 145 15.21 -26.84 -19.78
CA PRO A 145 14.71 -26.46 -21.09
C PRO A 145 14.34 -24.97 -21.12
N CYS A 146 14.96 -24.20 -22.01
CA CYS A 146 14.73 -22.77 -22.06
C CYS A 146 14.97 -22.16 -23.45
N GLY A 147 13.98 -21.44 -23.97
CA GLY A 147 14.05 -20.65 -25.20
C GLY A 147 14.60 -19.25 -25.03
N GLY A 148 14.79 -18.78 -23.78
CA GLY A 148 15.17 -17.38 -23.48
C GLY A 148 16.64 -17.05 -23.73
N THR A 149 17.01 -15.82 -23.42
CA THR A 149 18.38 -15.32 -23.56
C THR A 149 19.13 -15.44 -22.23
N HIS A 150 20.38 -15.90 -22.31
CA HIS A 150 21.23 -16.16 -21.14
C HIS A 150 22.57 -15.43 -21.28
N PRO A 151 23.27 -15.14 -20.16
CA PRO A 151 24.65 -14.66 -20.18
C PRO A 151 25.60 -15.83 -20.49
N ARG A 152 26.87 -15.51 -20.66
CA ARG A 152 27.91 -16.55 -20.82
C ARG A 152 28.37 -17.13 -19.50
N ARG A 153 28.24 -16.37 -18.42
CA ARG A 153 28.66 -16.73 -17.07
C ARG A 153 27.67 -16.21 -16.03
N THR A 154 27.55 -16.89 -14.92
CA THR A 154 26.63 -16.51 -13.85
C THR A 154 26.96 -15.14 -13.24
N GLY A 155 28.25 -14.75 -13.22
CA GLY A 155 28.68 -13.43 -12.73
C GLY A 155 28.06 -12.25 -13.46
N GLU A 156 27.68 -12.41 -14.74
CA GLU A 156 27.03 -11.38 -15.53
C GLU A 156 25.60 -11.05 -15.04
N VAL A 157 24.97 -11.90 -14.22
CA VAL A 157 23.66 -11.66 -13.62
C VAL A 157 23.70 -10.50 -12.62
N GLY A 158 24.83 -10.34 -11.93
CA GLY A 158 24.95 -9.41 -10.82
C GLY A 158 24.17 -9.88 -9.58
N ALA A 159 24.07 -9.03 -8.58
CA ALA A 159 23.36 -9.39 -7.33
C ALA A 159 21.89 -9.74 -7.59
N ILE A 160 21.39 -10.73 -6.86
CA ILE A 160 19.96 -11.11 -6.83
C ILE A 160 19.40 -10.69 -5.48
N ALA A 161 18.29 -9.96 -5.48
CA ALA A 161 17.59 -9.56 -4.25
C ALA A 161 16.15 -10.05 -4.27
N VAL A 162 15.77 -10.80 -3.24
CA VAL A 162 14.39 -11.20 -2.97
C VAL A 162 13.70 -10.06 -2.23
N LEU A 163 12.63 -9.51 -2.78
CA LEU A 163 11.95 -8.35 -2.23
C LEU A 163 10.85 -8.74 -1.24
N ARG A 164 10.04 -9.73 -1.62
CA ARG A 164 8.95 -10.23 -0.79
C ARG A 164 8.45 -11.59 -1.28
N ALA A 165 7.74 -12.27 -0.39
CA ALA A 165 6.98 -13.47 -0.73
C ALA A 165 5.54 -13.32 -0.23
N GLN A 166 4.59 -13.84 -1.00
CA GLN A 166 3.16 -13.80 -0.66
C GLN A 166 2.46 -15.06 -1.15
N LYS A 167 1.31 -15.36 -0.55
CA LYS A 167 0.46 -16.47 -0.99
C LYS A 167 0.00 -16.25 -2.44
N TRP A 168 0.10 -17.28 -3.27
CA TRP A 168 -0.38 -17.28 -4.64
C TRP A 168 -1.03 -18.62 -4.97
N GLY A 169 -2.36 -18.64 -5.05
CA GLY A 169 -3.09 -19.88 -5.18
C GLY A 169 -2.76 -20.87 -4.04
N PRO A 170 -2.37 -22.13 -4.36
CA PRO A 170 -1.90 -23.09 -3.36
C PRO A 170 -0.45 -22.87 -2.93
N GLY A 171 0.33 -22.09 -3.69
CA GLY A 171 1.77 -21.90 -3.53
C GLY A 171 2.17 -20.52 -3.03
N THR A 172 3.43 -20.16 -3.31
CA THR A 172 4.06 -18.92 -2.91
C THR A 172 4.62 -18.18 -4.11
N ARG A 173 4.25 -16.92 -4.29
CA ARG A 173 4.89 -15.99 -5.23
C ARG A 173 6.03 -15.28 -4.54
N VAL A 174 7.22 -15.39 -5.12
CA VAL A 174 8.43 -14.67 -4.69
C VAL A 174 8.73 -13.59 -5.71
N GLU A 175 8.82 -12.34 -5.26
CA GLU A 175 9.21 -11.19 -6.06
C GLU A 175 10.70 -10.91 -5.88
N PHE A 176 11.40 -10.64 -6.97
CA PHE A 176 12.84 -10.44 -6.97
C PHE A 176 13.29 -9.49 -8.06
N VAL A 177 14.53 -9.03 -7.97
CA VAL A 177 15.25 -8.27 -9.00
C VAL A 177 16.70 -8.71 -9.07
N CYS A 178 17.35 -8.48 -10.22
CA CYS A 178 18.75 -8.83 -10.44
C CYS A 178 19.56 -7.67 -11.01
N GLY A 179 20.87 -7.70 -10.82
CA GLY A 179 21.84 -6.86 -11.49
C GLY A 179 21.61 -5.37 -11.28
N GLY A 180 21.52 -4.62 -12.36
CA GLY A 180 21.34 -3.16 -12.33
C GLY A 180 20.10 -2.71 -11.60
N ARG A 181 19.02 -3.52 -11.58
CA ARG A 181 17.79 -3.19 -10.84
C ARG A 181 17.99 -3.22 -9.33
N VAL A 182 18.89 -4.05 -8.80
CA VAL A 182 19.24 -4.06 -7.36
C VAL A 182 19.89 -2.74 -6.97
N LEU A 183 20.83 -2.23 -7.78
CA LEU A 183 21.46 -0.93 -7.53
C LEU A 183 20.47 0.23 -7.63
N ALA A 184 19.60 0.21 -8.62
CA ALA A 184 18.54 1.21 -8.76
C ALA A 184 17.58 1.22 -7.58
N LEU A 185 17.23 0.03 -7.05
CA LEU A 185 16.42 -0.11 -5.85
C LEU A 185 17.13 0.47 -4.63
N LEU A 186 18.40 0.12 -4.41
CA LEU A 186 19.20 0.61 -3.31
C LEU A 186 19.30 2.14 -3.30
N HIS A 187 19.64 2.76 -4.43
CA HIS A 187 19.72 4.22 -4.54
C HIS A 187 18.39 4.91 -4.27
N ARG A 188 17.30 4.36 -4.80
CA ARG A 188 15.94 4.88 -4.57
C ARG A 188 15.53 4.81 -3.09
N ASP A 189 15.86 3.73 -2.42
CA ASP A 189 15.51 3.55 -1.02
C ASP A 189 16.42 4.40 -0.11
N GLU A 190 17.71 4.56 -0.45
CA GLU A 190 18.61 5.52 0.21
C GLU A 190 18.07 6.95 0.10
N GLU A 191 17.64 7.38 -1.09
CA GLU A 191 17.04 8.71 -1.27
C GLU A 191 15.78 8.90 -0.40
N ARG A 192 14.91 7.90 -0.33
CA ARG A 192 13.71 7.93 0.52
C ARG A 192 14.06 8.06 1.99
N LEU A 193 15.01 7.25 2.46
CA LEU A 193 15.49 7.27 3.85
C LEU A 193 16.15 8.62 4.18
N SER A 194 16.98 9.14 3.30
CA SER A 194 17.63 10.46 3.46
C SER A 194 16.60 11.58 3.57
N ARG A 195 15.56 11.58 2.71
CA ARG A 195 14.48 12.58 2.77
C ARG A 195 13.68 12.48 4.07
N ALA A 196 13.33 11.26 4.51
CA ALA A 196 12.62 11.04 5.76
C ALA A 196 13.45 11.51 6.98
N SER A 197 14.74 11.16 7.00
CA SER A 197 15.68 11.57 8.03
C SER A 197 15.85 13.09 8.10
N ALA A 198 15.98 13.75 6.95
CA ALA A 198 16.04 15.21 6.87
C ALA A 198 14.76 15.88 7.41
N THR A 199 13.60 15.34 7.11
CA THR A 199 12.31 15.84 7.62
C THR A 199 12.24 15.74 9.14
N LEU A 200 12.71 14.64 9.71
CA LEU A 200 12.73 14.40 11.16
C LEU A 200 13.98 14.96 11.86
N ARG A 201 14.92 15.53 11.10
CA ARG A 201 16.19 16.09 11.59
C ARG A 201 17.00 15.10 12.43
N CYS A 202 17.08 13.85 11.96
CA CYS A 202 17.85 12.77 12.59
C CYS A 202 18.78 12.09 11.58
N ALA A 203 19.76 11.33 12.05
CA ALA A 203 20.57 10.48 11.19
C ALA A 203 19.77 9.24 10.72
N PRO A 204 20.06 8.67 9.52
CA PRO A 204 19.33 7.50 9.02
C PRO A 204 19.21 6.31 10.00
N PRO A 205 20.22 5.94 10.78
CA PRO A 205 20.09 4.89 11.79
C PRO A 205 19.11 5.20 12.93
N GLU A 206 18.82 6.48 13.18
CA GLU A 206 17.94 6.96 14.24
C GLU A 206 16.50 7.10 13.78
N LEU A 207 16.21 6.89 12.49
CA LEU A 207 14.91 7.16 11.86
C LEU A 207 13.76 6.42 12.56
N VAL A 208 13.95 5.14 12.88
CA VAL A 208 12.90 4.32 13.53
C VAL A 208 12.53 4.92 14.90
N VAL A 209 13.54 5.23 15.71
CA VAL A 209 13.35 5.84 17.04
C VAL A 209 12.68 7.21 16.93
N ALA A 210 13.05 8.02 15.93
CA ALA A 210 12.44 9.32 15.70
C ALA A 210 10.97 9.22 15.30
N VAL A 211 10.60 8.23 14.47
CA VAL A 211 9.21 7.96 14.08
C VAL A 211 8.37 7.49 15.27
N GLU A 212 8.90 6.57 16.10
CA GLU A 212 8.23 6.09 17.31
C GLU A 212 7.97 7.23 18.28
N LYS A 213 8.99 8.06 18.56
CA LYS A 213 8.86 9.25 19.40
C LYS A 213 7.80 10.22 18.87
N LEU A 214 7.79 10.49 17.56
CA LEU A 214 6.78 11.37 16.95
C LEU A 214 5.36 10.81 17.11
N ALA A 215 5.20 9.49 16.97
CA ALA A 215 3.91 8.83 17.18
C ALA A 215 3.43 8.94 18.63
N ASP A 216 4.32 8.73 19.61
CA ASP A 216 4.02 8.84 21.03
C ASP A 216 3.68 10.28 21.43
N GLU A 217 4.48 11.26 20.99
CA GLU A 217 4.20 12.69 21.19
C GLU A 217 2.85 13.09 20.56
N GLY A 218 2.54 12.60 19.36
CA GLY A 218 1.26 12.84 18.70
C GLY A 218 0.08 12.25 19.48
N GLN A 219 0.25 11.10 20.12
CA GLN A 219 -0.76 10.51 20.98
C GLN A 219 -0.92 11.29 22.29
N ALA A 220 0.16 11.68 22.93
CA ALA A 220 0.16 12.47 24.16
C ALA A 220 -0.56 13.82 23.94
N ARG A 221 -0.21 14.54 22.86
CA ARG A 221 -0.84 15.82 22.49
C ARG A 221 -2.35 15.68 22.22
N ARG A 222 -2.78 14.60 21.57
CA ARG A 222 -4.21 14.33 21.35
C ARG A 222 -4.97 14.13 22.68
N LYS A 223 -4.37 13.42 23.64
CA LYS A 223 -4.97 13.24 24.98
C LYS A 223 -5.05 14.57 25.73
N GLU A 224 -3.98 15.35 25.70
CA GLU A 224 -3.93 16.67 26.35
C GLU A 224 -4.98 17.63 25.76
N LEU A 225 -5.08 17.70 24.43
CA LEU A 225 -6.10 18.50 23.75
C LEU A 225 -7.52 18.06 24.10
N ALA A 226 -7.78 16.76 24.24
CA ALA A 226 -9.08 16.25 24.66
C ALA A 226 -9.42 16.71 26.11
N LEU A 227 -8.48 16.62 27.05
CA LEU A 227 -8.67 17.08 28.42
C LEU A 227 -8.89 18.61 28.49
N LEU A 228 -8.13 19.38 27.74
CA LEU A 228 -8.31 20.84 27.67
C LEU A 228 -9.68 21.22 27.07
N LEU A 229 -10.11 20.50 26.03
CA LEU A 229 -11.42 20.72 25.42
C LEU A 229 -12.55 20.37 26.40
N GLU A 230 -12.44 19.29 27.18
CA GLU A 230 -13.40 18.93 28.20
C GLU A 230 -13.47 19.98 29.32
N ALA A 231 -12.33 20.48 29.80
CA ALA A 231 -12.27 21.54 30.79
C ALA A 231 -12.89 22.84 30.30
N LEU A 232 -12.57 23.24 29.05
CA LEU A 232 -13.13 24.42 28.42
C LEU A 232 -14.65 24.27 28.20
N ALA A 233 -15.09 23.10 27.78
CA ALA A 233 -16.52 22.80 27.60
C ALA A 233 -17.30 22.85 28.93
N ALA A 234 -16.70 22.36 30.02
CA ALA A 234 -17.31 22.41 31.36
C ALA A 234 -17.46 23.86 31.85
N ALA A 235 -16.43 24.69 31.67
CA ALA A 235 -16.46 26.11 32.00
C ALA A 235 -17.52 26.88 31.20
N GLU A 236 -17.59 26.62 29.87
CA GLU A 236 -18.60 27.23 29.02
C GLU A 236 -20.02 26.76 29.36
N ALA A 237 -20.20 25.49 29.61
CA ALA A 237 -21.49 24.96 30.08
C ALA A 237 -21.96 25.63 31.38
N GLN A 238 -21.04 25.88 32.33
CA GLN A 238 -21.35 26.61 33.57
C GLN A 238 -21.76 28.05 33.28
N ARG A 239 -21.04 28.77 32.41
CA ARG A 239 -21.34 30.14 31.98
C ARG A 239 -22.73 30.25 31.33
N LEU A 240 -23.01 29.32 30.40
CA LEU A 240 -24.29 29.27 29.68
C LEU A 240 -25.45 28.93 30.57
N ASP A 241 -25.27 27.99 31.51
CA ASP A 241 -26.28 27.59 32.50
C ASP A 241 -26.67 28.73 33.42
N ALA A 242 -25.72 29.54 33.88
CA ALA A 242 -25.97 30.71 34.72
C ALA A 242 -26.75 31.83 34.02
N GLY A 243 -26.63 31.91 32.68
CA GLY A 243 -27.28 32.95 31.85
C GLY A 243 -28.68 32.61 31.38
N VAL A 244 -29.22 31.41 31.70
CA VAL A 244 -30.54 30.96 31.19
C VAL A 244 -31.47 30.59 32.35
N PRO A 245 -32.76 30.99 32.32
CA PRO A 245 -33.72 30.67 33.36
C PRO A 245 -33.86 29.16 33.64
N ALA A 246 -34.18 28.77 34.88
CA ALA A 246 -34.36 27.36 35.20
C ALA A 246 -35.44 26.71 34.32
N GLY A 247 -35.15 25.52 33.80
CA GLY A 247 -36.03 24.74 32.93
C GLY A 247 -36.04 25.16 31.45
N ALA A 248 -35.48 26.32 31.10
CA ALA A 248 -35.38 26.72 29.67
C ALA A 248 -34.21 25.99 28.95
N PRO A 249 -34.38 25.64 27.65
CA PRO A 249 -33.28 25.06 26.87
C PRO A 249 -32.19 26.09 26.62
N VAL A 250 -30.95 25.68 26.62
CA VAL A 250 -29.78 26.47 26.22
C VAL A 250 -29.63 26.34 24.73
N ALA A 251 -30.06 27.37 23.96
CA ALA A 251 -29.94 27.44 22.53
C ALA A 251 -28.93 28.52 22.14
N VAL A 252 -27.76 28.12 21.62
CA VAL A 252 -26.68 29.08 21.36
C VAL A 252 -25.78 28.60 20.22
N ARG A 253 -25.23 29.55 19.50
CA ARG A 253 -24.13 29.34 18.57
C ARG A 253 -22.81 29.46 19.33
N LEU A 254 -21.96 28.46 19.15
CA LEU A 254 -20.60 28.42 19.70
C LEU A 254 -19.58 28.72 18.59
N GLU A 255 -18.45 29.28 18.99
CA GLU A 255 -17.37 29.69 18.08
C GLU A 255 -16.04 29.05 18.48
N GLY A 256 -15.05 29.13 17.56
CA GLY A 256 -13.72 28.58 17.79
C GLY A 256 -13.72 27.09 18.04
N ALA A 257 -12.88 26.61 18.95
CA ALA A 257 -12.75 25.18 19.27
C ALA A 257 -14.05 24.56 19.79
N LEU A 258 -14.87 25.35 20.53
CA LEU A 258 -16.16 24.89 21.04
C LEU A 258 -17.24 24.83 19.96
N GLY A 259 -17.12 25.60 18.87
CA GLY A 259 -18.00 25.53 17.72
C GLY A 259 -17.74 24.33 16.77
N SER A 260 -16.65 23.61 16.99
CA SER A 260 -16.38 22.36 16.27
C SER A 260 -17.34 21.25 16.68
N PRO A 261 -17.55 20.20 15.86
CA PRO A 261 -18.39 19.05 16.22
C PRO A 261 -18.01 18.41 17.55
N ALA A 262 -16.70 18.30 17.83
CA ALA A 262 -16.19 17.74 19.09
C ALA A 262 -16.44 18.68 20.28
N GLY A 263 -16.17 19.97 20.09
CA GLY A 263 -16.41 21.00 21.13
C GLY A 263 -17.89 21.14 21.48
N MET A 264 -18.75 21.23 20.50
CA MET A 264 -20.21 21.28 20.73
C MET A 264 -20.71 20.02 21.46
N LYS A 265 -20.21 18.84 21.10
CA LYS A 265 -20.58 17.59 21.79
C LYS A 265 -20.16 17.63 23.26
N ALA A 266 -18.96 18.11 23.56
CA ALA A 266 -18.45 18.22 24.93
C ALA A 266 -19.30 19.22 25.76
N VAL A 267 -19.60 20.39 25.20
CA VAL A 267 -20.47 21.41 25.87
C VAL A 267 -21.89 20.87 26.05
N ALA A 268 -22.47 20.23 25.04
CA ALA A 268 -23.82 19.68 25.10
C ALA A 268 -23.92 18.58 26.17
N GLN A 269 -22.95 17.71 26.29
CA GLN A 269 -22.89 16.67 27.34
C GLN A 269 -22.70 17.28 28.73
N ALA A 270 -21.85 18.30 28.84
CA ALA A 270 -21.68 19.00 30.13
C ALA A 270 -22.95 19.73 30.55
N LEU A 271 -23.70 20.34 29.64
CA LEU A 271 -25.03 20.94 29.94
C LEU A 271 -26.07 19.88 30.32
N ALA A 272 -26.11 18.75 29.60
CA ALA A 272 -27.00 17.63 29.89
C ALA A 272 -26.72 17.03 31.29
N ALA A 273 -25.46 16.90 31.69
CA ALA A 273 -25.07 16.46 33.03
C ALA A 273 -25.53 17.45 34.12
N ARG A 274 -25.72 18.73 33.80
CA ARG A 274 -26.27 19.78 34.69
C ARG A 274 -27.81 19.84 34.68
N GLY A 275 -28.47 18.92 34.00
CA GLY A 275 -29.92 18.88 33.90
C GLY A 275 -30.53 19.76 32.80
N ARG A 276 -29.72 20.30 31.88
CA ARG A 276 -30.17 21.22 30.82
C ARG A 276 -30.38 20.52 29.47
N VAL A 277 -31.35 21.01 28.73
CA VAL A 277 -31.47 20.71 27.31
C VAL A 277 -30.55 21.67 26.54
N ALA A 278 -29.59 21.15 25.81
CA ALA A 278 -28.65 21.90 25.01
C ALA A 278 -29.01 21.80 23.51
N LEU A 279 -29.15 22.93 22.85
CA LEU A 279 -29.40 23.05 21.41
C LEU A 279 -28.27 23.91 20.84
N LEU A 280 -27.17 23.27 20.50
CA LEU A 280 -25.94 23.96 20.13
C LEU A 280 -25.74 23.95 18.61
N GLY A 281 -25.25 25.06 18.09
CA GLY A 281 -24.83 25.22 16.72
C GLY A 281 -23.41 25.76 16.61
N GLY A 282 -22.72 25.49 15.56
CA GLY A 282 -21.39 26.01 15.27
C GLY A 282 -21.09 25.96 13.79
N VAL A 283 -20.03 26.65 13.37
CA VAL A 283 -19.54 26.64 11.98
C VAL A 283 -18.10 26.16 12.00
N ASP A 284 -17.83 25.13 11.18
CA ASP A 284 -16.50 24.62 10.96
C ASP A 284 -16.26 24.53 9.44
N GLY A 285 -15.30 25.31 8.97
CA GLY A 285 -15.06 25.50 7.54
C GLY A 285 -16.30 26.06 6.83
N GLU A 286 -16.78 25.35 5.82
CA GLU A 286 -17.95 25.75 5.02
C GLU A 286 -19.28 25.15 5.52
N ARG A 287 -19.28 24.44 6.61
CA ARG A 287 -20.47 23.74 7.10
C ARG A 287 -20.95 24.29 8.44
N ALA A 288 -22.26 24.38 8.55
CA ALA A 288 -22.91 24.54 9.84
C ALA A 288 -23.14 23.15 10.47
N HIS A 289 -22.90 23.06 11.76
CA HIS A 289 -23.09 21.86 12.56
C HIS A 289 -24.09 22.12 13.69
N LEU A 290 -24.85 21.10 14.03
CA LEU A 290 -25.79 21.08 15.16
C LEU A 290 -25.44 19.94 16.11
N CYS A 291 -25.55 20.18 17.41
CA CYS A 291 -25.42 19.16 18.44
C CYS A 291 -26.45 19.42 19.52
N PHE A 292 -27.42 18.50 19.66
CA PHE A 292 -28.49 18.57 20.65
C PHE A 292 -28.30 17.48 21.69
N ALA A 293 -28.40 17.86 22.98
CA ALA A 293 -28.29 16.91 24.07
C ALA A 293 -29.29 17.26 25.18
N ARG A 294 -29.69 16.25 25.93
CA ARG A 294 -30.51 16.39 27.15
C ARG A 294 -30.17 15.35 28.22
N PRO A 295 -30.59 15.55 29.44
CA PRO A 295 -30.51 14.49 30.45
C PRO A 295 -31.25 13.23 30.01
N ARG A 296 -30.74 12.07 30.39
CA ARG A 296 -31.44 10.79 30.16
C ARG A 296 -32.78 10.76 30.88
N GLY A 297 -33.79 10.21 30.23
CA GLY A 297 -35.13 10.11 30.81
C GLY A 297 -36.25 10.52 29.85
N PRO A 298 -37.47 10.75 30.31
CA PRO A 298 -38.59 11.19 29.48
C PRO A 298 -38.37 12.62 28.94
N GLY A 299 -38.88 12.91 27.75
CA GLY A 299 -38.77 14.23 27.08
C GLY A 299 -38.74 14.13 25.59
N ALA A 300 -38.57 15.25 24.88
CA ALA A 300 -38.53 15.36 23.45
C ALA A 300 -37.48 14.45 22.81
N HIS A 301 -37.79 13.84 21.64
CA HIS A 301 -36.86 13.00 20.89
C HIS A 301 -35.90 13.89 20.09
N LEU A 302 -34.70 14.16 20.62
CA LEU A 302 -33.75 15.08 20.01
C LEU A 302 -33.22 14.62 18.65
N GLY A 303 -33.20 13.32 18.37
CA GLY A 303 -32.84 12.81 17.06
C GLY A 303 -33.80 13.23 15.94
N GLU A 304 -35.11 13.32 16.23
CA GLU A 304 -36.13 13.81 15.30
C GLU A 304 -36.04 15.34 15.13
N LEU A 305 -35.98 16.05 16.25
CA LEU A 305 -35.83 17.51 16.27
C LEU A 305 -34.59 17.96 15.50
N LEU A 306 -33.48 17.26 15.69
CA LEU A 306 -32.24 17.59 14.99
C LEU A 306 -32.34 17.29 13.49
N ARG A 307 -33.06 16.24 13.08
CA ARG A 307 -33.27 15.94 11.66
C ARG A 307 -34.06 17.06 10.97
N GLU A 308 -35.12 17.55 11.62
CA GLU A 308 -35.88 18.71 11.15
C GLU A 308 -35.00 19.95 11.02
N SER A 309 -34.20 20.26 12.06
CA SER A 309 -33.28 21.39 12.08
C SER A 309 -32.16 21.28 11.04
N ALA A 310 -31.62 20.09 10.81
CA ALA A 310 -30.59 19.85 9.80
C ALA A 310 -31.13 20.02 8.37
N THR A 311 -32.42 19.73 8.15
CA THR A 311 -33.08 19.96 6.85
C THR A 311 -33.13 21.44 6.53
N LEU A 312 -33.34 22.34 7.52
CA LEU A 312 -33.25 23.79 7.31
C LEU A 312 -31.88 24.25 6.85
N LEU A 313 -30.83 23.53 7.24
CA LEU A 313 -29.46 23.79 6.83
C LEU A 313 -29.10 23.15 5.46
N GLY A 314 -30.07 22.55 4.76
CA GLY A 314 -29.82 21.83 3.52
C GLY A 314 -28.93 20.59 3.74
N GLY A 315 -29.04 19.95 4.92
CA GLY A 315 -28.18 18.87 5.31
C GLY A 315 -28.89 17.64 5.89
N LYS A 316 -28.15 16.85 6.64
CA LYS A 316 -28.66 15.63 7.29
C LYS A 316 -28.19 15.57 8.73
N GLY A 317 -28.99 14.89 9.55
CA GLY A 317 -28.66 14.67 10.95
C GLY A 317 -29.56 13.61 11.59
N GLY A 318 -29.28 13.29 12.83
CA GLY A 318 -30.02 12.34 13.63
C GLY A 318 -29.22 11.90 14.83
N GLY A 319 -29.76 10.95 15.56
CA GLY A 319 -29.11 10.39 16.76
C GLY A 319 -30.11 9.73 17.67
N ALA A 320 -29.67 9.46 18.89
CA ALA A 320 -30.49 8.92 19.97
C ALA A 320 -31.46 9.99 20.52
N PRO A 321 -32.47 9.59 21.30
CA PRO A 321 -33.40 10.54 21.92
C PRO A 321 -32.73 11.57 22.84
N ASP A 322 -31.57 11.28 23.39
CA ASP A 322 -30.84 12.10 24.38
C ASP A 322 -29.58 12.79 23.77
N LEU A 323 -29.10 12.37 22.61
CA LEU A 323 -27.95 12.98 21.92
C LEU A 323 -28.08 12.83 20.42
N ALA A 324 -28.03 13.93 19.69
CA ALA A 324 -28.10 13.96 18.26
C ALA A 324 -27.13 14.97 17.64
N GLN A 325 -26.64 14.68 16.43
CA GLN A 325 -25.73 15.54 15.69
C GLN A 325 -26.11 15.60 14.20
N GLY A 326 -25.82 16.73 13.58
CA GLY A 326 -26.09 16.94 12.16
C GLY A 326 -25.29 18.10 11.58
N SER A 327 -25.35 18.23 10.26
CA SER A 327 -24.68 19.33 9.57
C SER A 327 -25.36 19.66 8.26
N GLY A 328 -25.15 20.90 7.77
CA GLY A 328 -25.61 21.35 6.47
C GLY A 328 -24.73 22.47 5.90
N LEU A 329 -25.03 22.92 4.68
CA LEU A 329 -24.23 23.93 3.97
C LEU A 329 -24.78 25.37 4.17
N ALA A 330 -26.08 25.53 4.52
CA ALA A 330 -26.72 26.84 4.71
C ALA A 330 -26.35 27.43 6.08
N ARG A 331 -25.10 27.93 6.21
CA ARG A 331 -24.56 28.50 7.46
C ARG A 331 -25.35 29.71 7.95
N GLU A 332 -25.89 30.51 7.05
CA GLU A 332 -26.68 31.68 7.30
C GLU A 332 -28.01 31.38 7.98
N ARG A 333 -28.49 30.15 7.89
CA ARG A 333 -29.74 29.70 8.52
C ARG A 333 -29.54 29.03 9.90
N LEU A 334 -28.30 29.01 10.42
CA LEU A 334 -27.98 28.31 11.69
C LEU A 334 -28.81 28.89 12.85
N ASP A 335 -28.90 30.19 12.98
CA ASP A 335 -29.63 30.83 14.06
C ASP A 335 -31.16 30.61 13.94
N GLU A 336 -31.69 30.58 12.72
CA GLU A 336 -33.07 30.19 12.42
C GLU A 336 -33.36 28.76 12.90
N ALA A 337 -32.46 27.83 12.58
CA ALA A 337 -32.59 26.42 12.97
C ALA A 337 -32.57 26.22 14.51
N LEU A 338 -31.67 26.94 15.20
CA LEU A 338 -31.60 26.92 16.67
C LEU A 338 -32.83 27.52 17.32
N THR A 339 -33.36 28.65 16.79
CA THR A 339 -34.56 29.30 17.29
C THR A 339 -35.80 28.42 17.13
N ALA A 340 -35.97 27.82 15.96
CA ALA A 340 -37.03 26.86 15.69
C ALA A 340 -36.98 25.65 16.62
N ALA A 341 -35.78 25.07 16.83
CA ALA A 341 -35.57 23.97 17.77
C ALA A 341 -35.92 24.35 19.20
N ALA A 342 -35.52 25.53 19.65
CA ALA A 342 -35.84 26.01 21.00
C ALA A 342 -37.34 26.22 21.24
N ALA A 343 -38.06 26.72 20.24
CA ALA A 343 -39.52 26.88 20.31
C ALA A 343 -40.23 25.52 20.45
N ARG A 344 -39.80 24.52 19.71
CA ARG A 344 -40.36 23.15 19.81
C ARG A 344 -40.14 22.49 21.16
N VAL A 345 -38.97 22.70 21.81
CA VAL A 345 -38.65 22.14 23.11
C VAL A 345 -39.47 22.86 24.21
N ARG A 346 -39.85 24.14 24.05
CA ARG A 346 -40.66 24.87 25.02
C ARG A 346 -42.18 24.57 24.95
N GLY A 347 -42.64 24.15 23.76
CA GLY A 347 -44.07 23.92 23.48
C GLY A 347 -44.55 22.47 23.67
N GLY A 348 -43.68 21.55 23.98
CA GLY A 348 -43.97 20.16 24.27
C GLY A 348 -43.53 19.77 25.66
#